data_e60ab60a78cb31f35660d47ed51454c0
#
_entry.id   e60ab60a78cb31f35660d47ed51454c0
#
_cell.length_a   1.000
_cell.length_b   1.000
_cell.length_c   1.000
_cell.angle_alpha   90.00
_cell.angle_beta   90.00
_cell.angle_gamma   90.00
#
_symmetry.space_group_name_H-M   'P 1'
#
loop_
_entity.id
_entity.type
_entity.pdbx_description
1 polymer ?
#
loop_
_entity_poly.entity_id
_entity_poly.type
_entity_poly.pdbx_seq_one_letter_code
_entity_poly.pdbx_strand_id
1 'polypeptide(L)'
;MGADSKASKRRGVLFDVDGTLIDSSYFHAMAWWQAFRREGLDIEMSAIHRRVGMGGDRLIQSLLPECSEDLQEDLKNAHSAVFATFWPTLRSFDSVRDLLSACSDAGLAVGLASSAQQRDLEVSRHILDAGSSIDAWTSSNDAKESKPAPDILIACLEKLGVSPEDAVFVGDAVWDVKAGAAIGMPVIALTCGGISEAELRDAGAAEVYDNPRHLLEHLESSVIGRLAAGTL
;
A
#
# COMPACT_ATOMS: atom_id res chain seq x y z
N MET A 1 15.70 42.86 13.28
CA MET A 1 15.77 41.51 13.88
C MET A 1 14.59 40.75 13.29
N GLY A 2 14.87 40.04 12.17
CA GLY A 2 13.89 39.17 11.53
C GLY A 2 13.84 37.86 12.29
N ALA A 3 12.68 37.51 12.85
CA ALA A 3 12.40 36.18 13.31
C ALA A 3 12.21 35.32 12.04
N ASP A 4 13.21 34.52 11.66
CA ASP A 4 13.01 33.40 10.76
C ASP A 4 12.00 32.47 11.42
N SER A 5 10.75 32.61 11.00
CA SER A 5 9.73 31.60 11.20
C SER A 5 10.22 30.37 10.41
N LYS A 6 10.94 29.44 11.07
CA LYS A 6 11.10 28.08 10.55
C LYS A 6 9.70 27.54 10.32
N ALA A 7 9.24 27.59 9.08
CA ALA A 7 8.01 26.87 8.70
C ALA A 7 8.18 25.43 9.22
N SER A 8 7.25 25.01 10.06
CA SER A 8 7.26 23.64 10.60
C SER A 8 7.29 22.69 9.42
N LYS A 9 8.35 21.87 9.35
CA LYS A 9 8.53 20.91 8.28
C LYS A 9 7.33 19.96 8.29
N ARG A 10 6.63 19.88 7.16
CA ARG A 10 5.42 19.02 7.08
C ARG A 10 5.84 17.56 7.13
N ARG A 11 5.23 16.78 8.00
CA ARG A 11 5.47 15.36 8.18
C ARG A 11 4.28 14.56 7.69
N GLY A 12 4.51 13.33 7.24
CA GLY A 12 3.43 12.54 6.68
C GLY A 12 3.53 11.05 6.95
N VAL A 13 2.40 10.40 6.83
CA VAL A 13 2.29 8.95 6.84
C VAL A 13 1.55 8.52 5.58
N LEU A 14 2.15 7.58 4.86
CA LEU A 14 1.56 6.96 3.67
C LEU A 14 1.08 5.56 4.05
N PHE A 15 -0.05 5.17 3.50
CA PHE A 15 -0.58 3.82 3.64
C PHE A 15 -0.76 3.19 2.27
N ASP A 16 -0.36 1.94 2.12
CA ASP A 16 -0.92 1.07 1.11
C ASP A 16 -2.38 0.77 1.43
N VAL A 17 -3.13 0.25 0.46
CA VAL A 17 -4.58 0.04 0.61
C VAL A 17 -4.91 -1.45 0.67
N ASP A 18 -4.53 -2.20 -0.36
CA ASP A 18 -4.92 -3.59 -0.54
C ASP A 18 -4.09 -4.53 0.35
N GLY A 19 -4.73 -5.20 1.32
CA GLY A 19 -4.05 -6.03 2.32
C GLY A 19 -3.54 -5.25 3.54
N THR A 20 -3.52 -3.91 3.44
CA THR A 20 -3.07 -3.01 4.52
C THR A 20 -4.26 -2.38 5.25
N LEU A 21 -5.14 -1.71 4.53
CA LEU A 21 -6.34 -1.06 5.08
C LEU A 21 -7.63 -1.82 4.73
N ILE A 22 -7.64 -2.52 3.62
CA ILE A 22 -8.76 -3.34 3.14
C ILE A 22 -8.30 -4.79 3.06
N ASP A 23 -9.13 -5.71 3.59
CA ASP A 23 -8.92 -7.16 3.50
C ASP A 23 -9.20 -7.63 2.07
N SER A 24 -8.22 -7.47 1.17
CA SER A 24 -8.34 -7.71 -0.26
C SER A 24 -7.25 -8.58 -0.87
N SER A 25 -6.12 -8.81 -0.19
CA SER A 25 -4.95 -9.52 -0.74
C SER A 25 -5.29 -10.91 -1.28
N TYR A 26 -6.07 -11.70 -0.54
CA TYR A 26 -6.49 -13.03 -0.99
C TYR A 26 -7.52 -12.99 -2.12
N PHE A 27 -8.35 -11.96 -2.20
CA PHE A 27 -9.26 -11.74 -3.33
C PHE A 27 -8.49 -11.39 -4.60
N HIS A 28 -7.44 -10.59 -4.50
CA HIS A 28 -6.51 -10.35 -5.62
C HIS A 28 -5.81 -11.63 -6.05
N ALA A 29 -5.28 -12.43 -5.11
CA ALA A 29 -4.66 -13.70 -5.43
C ALA A 29 -5.62 -14.66 -6.15
N MET A 30 -6.88 -14.73 -5.70
CA MET A 30 -7.92 -15.54 -6.34
C MET A 30 -8.28 -15.03 -7.74
N ALA A 31 -8.41 -13.71 -7.91
CA ALA A 31 -8.70 -13.10 -9.21
C ALA A 31 -7.58 -13.36 -10.22
N TRP A 32 -6.33 -13.21 -9.82
CA TRP A 32 -5.18 -13.57 -10.65
C TRP A 32 -5.13 -15.06 -10.98
N TRP A 33 -5.36 -15.91 -9.98
CA TRP A 33 -5.40 -17.36 -10.19
C TRP A 33 -6.46 -17.75 -11.23
N GLN A 34 -7.66 -17.18 -11.16
CA GLN A 34 -8.70 -17.41 -12.17
C GLN A 34 -8.30 -16.86 -13.54
N ALA A 35 -7.68 -15.68 -13.61
CA ALA A 35 -7.19 -15.11 -14.85
C ALA A 35 -6.18 -16.03 -15.54
N PHE A 36 -5.17 -16.53 -14.81
CA PHE A 36 -4.20 -17.48 -15.34
C PHE A 36 -4.85 -18.79 -15.81
N ARG A 37 -5.76 -19.35 -15.01
CA ARG A 37 -6.47 -20.59 -15.37
C ARG A 37 -7.30 -20.47 -16.64
N ARG A 38 -7.91 -19.33 -16.90
CA ARG A 38 -8.67 -19.08 -18.15
C ARG A 38 -7.80 -19.15 -19.39
N GLU A 39 -6.56 -18.74 -19.29
CA GLU A 39 -5.56 -18.80 -20.37
C GLU A 39 -4.80 -20.16 -20.39
N GLY A 40 -5.27 -21.16 -19.64
CA GLY A 40 -4.65 -22.48 -19.57
C GLY A 40 -3.30 -22.52 -18.83
N LEU A 41 -3.00 -21.49 -18.07
CA LEU A 41 -1.74 -21.37 -17.31
C LEU A 41 -1.91 -21.94 -15.91
N ASP A 42 -1.06 -22.89 -15.55
CA ASP A 42 -1.09 -23.58 -14.24
C ASP A 42 -0.08 -22.94 -13.30
N ILE A 43 -0.45 -21.82 -12.66
CA ILE A 43 0.35 -21.11 -11.68
C ILE A 43 -0.20 -21.42 -10.27
N GLU A 44 0.70 -21.76 -9.34
CA GLU A 44 0.33 -22.02 -7.95
C GLU A 44 -0.19 -20.74 -7.26
N MET A 45 -1.30 -20.87 -6.51
CA MET A 45 -1.89 -19.74 -5.81
C MET A 45 -0.93 -19.11 -4.78
N SER A 46 -0.09 -19.91 -4.13
CA SER A 46 0.93 -19.41 -3.19
C SER A 46 1.99 -18.54 -3.89
N ALA A 47 2.37 -18.90 -5.12
CA ALA A 47 3.30 -18.11 -5.93
C ALA A 47 2.67 -16.77 -6.37
N ILE A 48 1.37 -16.78 -6.67
CA ILE A 48 0.60 -15.58 -7.00
C ILE A 48 0.49 -14.68 -5.77
N HIS A 49 0.03 -15.22 -4.62
CA HIS A 49 -0.18 -14.44 -3.40
C HIS A 49 1.09 -13.69 -2.97
N ARG A 50 2.26 -14.33 -3.01
CA ARG A 50 3.55 -13.68 -2.68
C ARG A 50 3.91 -12.51 -3.58
N ARG A 51 3.18 -12.30 -4.69
CA ARG A 51 3.38 -11.21 -5.64
C ARG A 51 2.26 -10.17 -5.62
N VAL A 52 1.20 -10.43 -4.87
CA VAL A 52 0.21 -9.39 -4.55
C VAL A 52 0.92 -8.24 -3.85
N GLY A 53 0.52 -7.01 -4.15
CA GLY A 53 1.24 -5.80 -3.72
C GLY A 53 2.18 -5.24 -4.80
N MET A 54 2.63 -6.06 -5.77
CA MET A 54 3.16 -5.54 -7.03
C MET A 54 2.03 -5.03 -7.92
N GLY A 55 2.31 -4.12 -8.86
CA GLY A 55 1.39 -3.88 -9.99
C GLY A 55 1.26 -5.11 -10.88
N GLY A 56 0.13 -5.21 -11.57
CA GLY A 56 -0.19 -6.39 -12.40
C GLY A 56 0.83 -6.70 -13.48
N ASP A 57 1.47 -5.68 -14.07
CA ASP A 57 2.56 -5.80 -15.02
C ASP A 57 3.76 -6.56 -14.44
N ARG A 58 4.21 -6.14 -13.26
CA ARG A 58 5.34 -6.76 -12.55
C ARG A 58 5.00 -8.16 -12.05
N LEU A 59 3.79 -8.37 -11.56
CA LEU A 59 3.30 -9.68 -11.13
C LEU A 59 3.36 -10.67 -12.31
N ILE A 60 2.78 -10.30 -13.46
CA ILE A 60 2.78 -11.14 -14.65
C ILE A 60 4.22 -11.40 -15.11
N GLN A 61 5.03 -10.36 -15.27
CA GLN A 61 6.43 -10.49 -15.71
C GLN A 61 7.24 -11.41 -14.81
N SER A 62 7.01 -11.37 -13.49
CA SER A 62 7.75 -12.20 -12.54
C SER A 62 7.35 -13.68 -12.56
N LEU A 63 6.12 -13.99 -13.00
CA LEU A 63 5.59 -15.35 -13.12
C LEU A 63 5.77 -15.91 -14.55
N LEU A 64 5.72 -15.03 -15.55
CA LEU A 64 5.78 -15.35 -16.98
C LEU A 64 6.73 -14.37 -17.68
N PRO A 65 8.06 -14.54 -17.55
CA PRO A 65 9.03 -13.57 -18.11
C PRO A 65 8.95 -13.36 -19.62
N GLU A 66 8.46 -14.36 -20.35
CA GLU A 66 8.33 -14.34 -21.82
C GLU A 66 6.88 -14.07 -22.28
N CYS A 67 6.03 -13.52 -21.41
CA CYS A 67 4.63 -13.22 -21.72
C CYS A 67 4.54 -12.12 -22.79
N SER A 68 3.73 -12.34 -23.83
CA SER A 68 3.46 -11.31 -24.86
C SER A 68 2.63 -10.16 -24.27
N GLU A 69 2.71 -8.97 -24.88
CA GLU A 69 1.94 -7.80 -24.47
C GLU A 69 0.42 -8.07 -24.54
N ASP A 70 -0.06 -8.74 -25.58
CA ASP A 70 -1.47 -9.10 -25.75
C ASP A 70 -1.95 -9.99 -24.59
N LEU A 71 -1.20 -11.05 -24.24
CA LEU A 71 -1.55 -11.93 -23.13
C LEU A 71 -1.47 -11.20 -21.78
N GLN A 72 -0.53 -10.28 -21.60
CA GLN A 72 -0.49 -9.44 -20.38
C GLN A 72 -1.76 -8.60 -20.24
N GLU A 73 -2.22 -8.00 -21.33
CA GLU A 73 -3.44 -7.20 -21.35
C GLU A 73 -4.68 -8.07 -21.05
N ASP A 74 -4.79 -9.24 -21.67
CA ASP A 74 -5.89 -10.20 -21.42
C ASP A 74 -5.92 -10.66 -19.96
N LEU A 75 -4.77 -10.98 -19.37
CA LEU A 75 -4.64 -11.36 -17.97
C LEU A 75 -5.06 -10.23 -17.02
N LYS A 76 -4.63 -8.98 -17.29
CA LYS A 76 -5.02 -7.81 -16.48
C LYS A 76 -6.54 -7.56 -16.57
N ASN A 77 -7.10 -7.67 -17.78
CA ASN A 77 -8.53 -7.49 -17.99
C ASN A 77 -9.34 -8.59 -17.30
N ALA A 78 -8.89 -9.85 -17.39
CA ALA A 78 -9.52 -10.98 -16.72
C ALA A 78 -9.46 -10.84 -15.20
N HIS A 79 -8.29 -10.50 -14.64
CA HIS A 79 -8.13 -10.19 -13.21
C HIS A 79 -9.12 -9.10 -12.77
N SER A 80 -9.13 -7.96 -13.47
CA SER A 80 -10.00 -6.84 -13.17
C SER A 80 -11.48 -7.21 -13.18
N ALA A 81 -11.92 -8.01 -14.16
CA ALA A 81 -13.31 -8.46 -14.26
C ALA A 81 -13.68 -9.39 -13.08
N VAL A 82 -12.79 -10.32 -12.72
CA VAL A 82 -13.01 -11.23 -11.59
C VAL A 82 -12.98 -10.46 -10.27
N PHE A 83 -12.00 -9.60 -10.05
CA PHE A 83 -11.86 -8.82 -8.81
C PHE A 83 -13.08 -7.95 -8.54
N ALA A 84 -13.66 -7.35 -9.59
CA ALA A 84 -14.87 -6.54 -9.46
C ALA A 84 -16.06 -7.32 -8.88
N THR A 85 -16.12 -8.65 -9.05
CA THR A 85 -17.18 -9.48 -8.47
C THR A 85 -17.09 -9.57 -6.93
N PHE A 86 -15.91 -9.29 -6.35
CA PHE A 86 -15.69 -9.32 -4.92
C PHE A 86 -15.96 -7.98 -4.22
N TRP A 87 -16.09 -6.84 -4.93
CA TRP A 87 -16.30 -5.53 -4.33
C TRP A 87 -17.39 -5.48 -3.26
N PRO A 88 -18.57 -6.12 -3.43
CA PRO A 88 -19.60 -6.10 -2.40
C PRO A 88 -19.21 -6.79 -1.10
N THR A 89 -18.19 -7.66 -1.14
CA THR A 89 -17.71 -8.43 0.02
C THR A 89 -16.51 -7.82 0.71
N LEU A 90 -15.80 -6.91 0.05
CA LEU A 90 -14.62 -6.25 0.62
C LEU A 90 -15.00 -5.44 1.87
N ARG A 91 -14.13 -5.46 2.85
CA ARG A 91 -14.27 -4.70 4.11
C ARG A 91 -12.91 -4.11 4.51
N SER A 92 -12.94 -2.96 5.17
CA SER A 92 -11.76 -2.46 5.87
C SER A 92 -11.41 -3.37 7.04
N PHE A 93 -10.13 -3.47 7.38
CA PHE A 93 -9.73 -4.06 8.64
C PHE A 93 -10.27 -3.25 9.83
N ASP A 94 -10.30 -3.88 11.00
CA ASP A 94 -10.72 -3.21 12.24
C ASP A 94 -9.82 -2.01 12.56
N SER A 95 -10.43 -0.94 13.09
CA SER A 95 -9.77 0.28 13.57
C SER A 95 -9.04 1.11 12.51
N VAL A 96 -9.25 0.84 11.21
CA VAL A 96 -8.61 1.60 10.14
C VAL A 96 -8.99 3.09 10.20
N ARG A 97 -10.26 3.42 10.37
CA ARG A 97 -10.71 4.83 10.45
C ARG A 97 -10.09 5.54 11.65
N ASP A 98 -10.03 4.85 12.79
CA ASP A 98 -9.46 5.38 14.02
C ASP A 98 -7.95 5.62 13.86
N LEU A 99 -7.24 4.70 13.18
CA LEU A 99 -5.81 4.85 12.88
C LEU A 99 -5.54 6.06 11.98
N LEU A 100 -6.30 6.20 10.89
CA LEU A 100 -6.17 7.32 9.95
C LEU A 100 -6.49 8.65 10.66
N SER A 101 -7.56 8.69 11.47
CA SER A 101 -7.91 9.87 12.27
C SER A 101 -6.82 10.20 13.28
N ALA A 102 -6.31 9.22 14.01
CA ALA A 102 -5.25 9.45 15.00
C ALA A 102 -3.96 10.01 14.37
N CYS A 103 -3.60 9.55 13.17
CA CYS A 103 -2.47 10.11 12.42
C CYS A 103 -2.73 11.58 12.03
N SER A 104 -3.93 11.88 11.51
CA SER A 104 -4.33 13.24 11.15
C SER A 104 -4.39 14.16 12.38
N ASP A 105 -4.96 13.69 13.50
CA ASP A 105 -5.06 14.44 14.76
C ASP A 105 -3.68 14.71 15.40
N ALA A 106 -2.70 13.84 15.14
CA ALA A 106 -1.30 14.05 15.50
C ALA A 106 -0.57 15.07 14.59
N GLY A 107 -1.28 15.68 13.64
CA GLY A 107 -0.76 16.71 12.74
C GLY A 107 0.06 16.17 11.57
N LEU A 108 -0.06 14.88 11.26
CA LEU A 108 0.58 14.27 10.10
C LEU A 108 -0.30 14.43 8.86
N ALA A 109 0.33 14.69 7.71
CA ALA A 109 -0.33 14.55 6.42
C ALA A 109 -0.53 13.06 6.10
N VAL A 110 -1.75 12.66 5.78
CA VAL A 110 -2.12 11.27 5.51
C VAL A 110 -2.31 11.04 4.02
N GLY A 111 -1.54 10.13 3.45
CA GLY A 111 -1.64 9.76 2.04
C GLY A 111 -1.96 8.28 1.84
N LEU A 112 -2.70 7.96 0.78
CA LEU A 112 -2.89 6.58 0.35
C LEU A 112 -2.15 6.34 -0.96
N ALA A 113 -1.19 5.40 -0.92
CA ALA A 113 -0.30 5.05 -2.03
C ALA A 113 -0.72 3.69 -2.63
N SER A 114 -1.78 3.69 -3.43
CA SER A 114 -2.34 2.48 -4.04
C SER A 114 -1.87 2.30 -5.47
N SER A 115 -1.52 1.06 -5.85
CA SER A 115 -1.28 0.65 -7.23
C SER A 115 -2.56 0.23 -7.97
N ALA A 116 -3.73 0.40 -7.35
CA ALA A 116 -5.03 0.07 -7.94
C ALA A 116 -5.39 0.98 -9.11
N GLN A 117 -6.23 0.47 -10.02
CA GLN A 117 -6.84 1.30 -11.06
C GLN A 117 -7.83 2.29 -10.45
N GLN A 118 -8.11 3.39 -11.17
CA GLN A 118 -9.00 4.47 -10.70
C GLN A 118 -10.36 3.96 -10.18
N ARG A 119 -10.97 3.02 -10.89
CA ARG A 119 -12.28 2.46 -10.50
C ARG A 119 -12.24 1.66 -9.19
N ASP A 120 -11.15 0.91 -8.96
CA ASP A 120 -10.96 0.13 -7.73
C ASP A 120 -10.66 1.08 -6.56
N LEU A 121 -9.93 2.16 -6.83
CA LEU A 121 -9.68 3.23 -5.87
C LEU A 121 -10.98 3.90 -5.39
N GLU A 122 -11.96 4.13 -6.27
CA GLU A 122 -13.26 4.68 -5.89
C GLU A 122 -14.03 3.74 -4.95
N VAL A 123 -13.97 2.43 -5.21
CA VAL A 123 -14.55 1.41 -4.31
C VAL A 123 -13.84 1.45 -2.95
N SER A 124 -12.51 1.51 -2.95
CA SER A 124 -11.70 1.59 -1.73
C SER A 124 -12.04 2.84 -0.90
N ARG A 125 -12.21 4.00 -1.56
CA ARG A 125 -12.65 5.24 -0.90
C ARG A 125 -14.00 5.09 -0.21
N HIS A 126 -14.94 4.41 -0.86
CA HIS A 126 -16.27 4.17 -0.29
C HIS A 126 -16.20 3.21 0.90
N ILE A 127 -15.37 2.15 0.83
CA ILE A 127 -15.20 1.19 1.92
C ILE A 127 -14.53 1.85 3.14
N LEU A 128 -13.48 2.64 2.91
CA LEU A 128 -12.72 3.28 3.98
C LEU A 128 -13.55 4.37 4.66
N ASP A 129 -14.34 5.14 3.91
CA ASP A 129 -15.22 6.20 4.43
C ASP A 129 -14.53 7.04 5.52
N ALA A 130 -13.26 7.41 5.28
CA ALA A 130 -12.39 8.06 6.25
C ALA A 130 -12.49 9.60 6.24
N GLY A 131 -13.44 10.14 5.46
CA GLY A 131 -13.77 11.57 5.44
C GLY A 131 -12.55 12.46 5.13
N SER A 132 -12.31 13.45 6.00
CA SER A 132 -11.23 14.42 5.87
C SER A 132 -9.89 13.95 6.46
N SER A 133 -9.80 12.72 6.97
CA SER A 133 -8.56 12.20 7.55
C SER A 133 -7.50 11.82 6.51
N ILE A 134 -7.81 11.92 5.21
CA ILE A 134 -6.91 11.60 4.11
C ILE A 134 -6.71 12.84 3.25
N ASP A 135 -5.46 13.32 3.16
CA ASP A 135 -5.09 14.51 2.39
C ASP A 135 -4.81 14.21 0.91
N ALA A 136 -4.30 13.01 0.58
CA ALA A 136 -3.95 12.65 -0.79
C ALA A 136 -4.24 11.18 -1.10
N TRP A 137 -4.54 10.93 -2.39
CA TRP A 137 -4.72 9.61 -2.97
C TRP A 137 -3.91 9.49 -4.25
N THR A 138 -3.26 8.35 -4.44
CA THR A 138 -2.64 7.99 -5.71
C THR A 138 -3.22 6.67 -6.24
N SER A 139 -3.15 6.50 -7.55
CA SER A 139 -3.57 5.32 -8.29
C SER A 139 -2.46 4.87 -9.23
N SER A 140 -2.64 3.76 -9.91
CA SER A 140 -1.70 3.28 -10.93
C SER A 140 -1.38 4.32 -12.02
N ASN A 141 -2.27 5.29 -12.27
CA ASN A 141 -2.05 6.36 -13.25
C ASN A 141 -1.01 7.40 -12.79
N ASP A 142 -0.70 7.47 -11.51
CA ASP A 142 0.25 8.42 -10.93
C ASP A 142 1.70 7.89 -10.93
N ALA A 143 1.92 6.60 -11.27
CA ALA A 143 3.22 5.95 -11.27
C ALA A 143 3.60 5.46 -12.67
N LYS A 144 4.88 5.56 -13.03
CA LYS A 144 5.40 4.98 -14.30
C LYS A 144 5.75 3.52 -14.13
N GLU A 145 6.35 3.17 -12.99
CA GLU A 145 6.70 1.82 -12.64
C GLU A 145 5.98 1.38 -11.35
N SER A 146 5.58 0.11 -11.33
CA SER A 146 4.91 -0.49 -10.17
C SER A 146 5.90 -0.95 -9.11
N LYS A 147 5.42 -1.11 -7.86
CA LYS A 147 6.23 -1.68 -6.77
C LYS A 147 6.97 -2.94 -7.22
N PRO A 148 8.25 -3.13 -6.88
CA PRO A 148 9.01 -2.45 -5.83
C PRO A 148 9.63 -1.10 -6.23
N ALA A 149 9.35 -0.54 -7.41
CA ALA A 149 9.75 0.83 -7.72
C ALA A 149 9.00 1.83 -6.81
N PRO A 150 9.65 2.94 -6.39
CA PRO A 150 9.08 3.87 -5.42
C PRO A 150 8.12 4.90 -6.03
N ASP A 151 7.83 4.83 -7.32
CA ASP A 151 7.11 5.87 -8.08
C ASP A 151 5.80 6.28 -7.43
N ILE A 152 5.00 5.31 -6.97
CA ILE A 152 3.71 5.58 -6.33
C ILE A 152 3.88 6.32 -5.00
N LEU A 153 4.95 6.02 -4.26
CA LEU A 153 5.28 6.69 -3.00
C LEU A 153 5.73 8.12 -3.27
N ILE A 154 6.59 8.32 -4.28
CA ILE A 154 7.07 9.64 -4.70
C ILE A 154 5.87 10.50 -5.11
N ALA A 155 4.99 9.99 -5.96
CA ALA A 155 3.79 10.69 -6.39
C ALA A 155 2.87 11.09 -5.21
N CYS A 156 2.74 10.22 -4.21
CA CYS A 156 1.96 10.51 -3.01
C CYS A 156 2.63 11.58 -2.15
N LEU A 157 3.94 11.49 -1.94
CA LEU A 157 4.74 12.48 -1.22
C LEU A 157 4.67 13.87 -1.86
N GLU A 158 4.75 13.94 -3.19
CA GLU A 158 4.60 15.20 -3.94
C GLU A 158 3.23 15.83 -3.73
N LYS A 159 2.14 15.04 -3.79
CA LYS A 159 0.78 15.52 -3.50
C LYS A 159 0.63 16.02 -2.06
N LEU A 160 1.32 15.40 -1.10
CA LEU A 160 1.32 15.82 0.30
C LEU A 160 2.24 17.01 0.58
N GLY A 161 3.23 17.29 -0.28
CA GLY A 161 4.29 18.27 -0.03
C GLY A 161 5.20 17.86 1.13
N VAL A 162 5.53 16.56 1.22
CA VAL A 162 6.34 15.95 2.27
C VAL A 162 7.57 15.29 1.63
N SER A 163 8.73 15.38 2.29
CA SER A 163 9.95 14.70 1.86
C SER A 163 10.02 13.27 2.40
N PRO A 164 10.71 12.32 1.72
CA PRO A 164 10.83 10.94 2.19
C PRO A 164 11.38 10.80 3.62
N GLU A 165 12.35 11.63 4.00
CA GLU A 165 12.94 11.65 5.35
C GLU A 165 12.00 12.15 6.45
N ASP A 166 10.88 12.78 6.08
CA ASP A 166 9.82 13.27 6.98
C ASP A 166 8.55 12.43 6.88
N ALA A 167 8.65 11.23 6.35
CA ALA A 167 7.52 10.34 6.13
C ALA A 167 7.78 8.92 6.62
N VAL A 168 6.69 8.21 6.88
CA VAL A 168 6.66 6.76 7.15
C VAL A 168 5.67 6.13 6.19
N PHE A 169 6.01 4.97 5.66
CA PHE A 169 5.07 4.17 4.86
C PHE A 169 4.58 2.95 5.64
N VAL A 170 3.31 2.62 5.51
CA VAL A 170 2.68 1.44 6.10
C VAL A 170 2.17 0.55 4.98
N GLY A 171 2.57 -0.73 4.96
CA GLY A 171 2.16 -1.69 3.94
C GLY A 171 2.17 -3.12 4.47
N ASP A 172 1.71 -4.10 3.69
CA ASP A 172 1.61 -5.52 4.10
C ASP A 172 2.54 -6.46 3.32
N ALA A 173 3.17 -5.97 2.25
CA ALA A 173 3.96 -6.79 1.35
C ALA A 173 5.47 -6.46 1.41
N VAL A 174 6.31 -7.43 1.07
CA VAL A 174 7.76 -7.21 0.91
C VAL A 174 8.05 -6.16 -0.18
N TRP A 175 7.11 -5.93 -1.09
CA TRP A 175 7.20 -4.96 -2.17
C TRP A 175 7.07 -3.53 -1.66
N ASP A 176 6.27 -3.32 -0.63
CA ASP A 176 6.12 -2.05 0.10
C ASP A 176 7.41 -1.70 0.82
N VAL A 177 7.96 -2.68 1.53
CA VAL A 177 9.23 -2.50 2.26
C VAL A 177 10.35 -2.11 1.29
N LYS A 178 10.46 -2.80 0.15
CA LYS A 178 11.47 -2.50 -0.87
C LYS A 178 11.24 -1.13 -1.52
N ALA A 179 10.00 -0.75 -1.79
CA ALA A 179 9.69 0.56 -2.38
C ALA A 179 10.07 1.71 -1.43
N GLY A 180 9.74 1.60 -0.14
CA GLY A 180 10.15 2.58 0.87
C GLY A 180 11.68 2.66 1.03
N ALA A 181 12.35 1.49 1.11
CA ALA A 181 13.80 1.41 1.22
C ALA A 181 14.52 2.07 0.04
N ALA A 182 13.98 1.99 -1.17
CA ALA A 182 14.56 2.59 -2.37
C ALA A 182 14.70 4.13 -2.29
N ILE A 183 13.91 4.79 -1.43
CA ILE A 183 13.95 6.24 -1.20
C ILE A 183 14.32 6.60 0.24
N GLY A 184 14.83 5.64 1.01
CA GLY A 184 15.25 5.86 2.40
C GLY A 184 14.12 6.15 3.38
N MET A 185 12.86 5.87 3.02
CA MET A 185 11.70 6.05 3.87
C MET A 185 11.48 4.81 4.74
N PRO A 186 11.37 4.95 6.08
CA PRO A 186 11.07 3.82 6.96
C PRO A 186 9.70 3.23 6.66
N VAL A 187 9.61 1.88 6.71
CA VAL A 187 8.37 1.15 6.47
C VAL A 187 7.96 0.36 7.70
N ILE A 188 6.72 0.58 8.14
CA ILE A 188 6.02 -0.28 9.07
C ILE A 188 5.27 -1.33 8.24
N ALA A 189 5.45 -2.60 8.57
CA ALA A 189 4.77 -3.67 7.87
C ALA A 189 3.65 -4.28 8.73
N LEU A 190 2.56 -4.72 8.05
CA LEU A 190 1.44 -5.42 8.68
C LEU A 190 1.37 -6.85 8.16
N THR A 191 1.14 -7.82 9.05
CA THR A 191 1.04 -9.24 8.64
C THR A 191 -0.35 -9.64 8.16
N CYS A 192 -1.34 -8.75 8.28
CA CYS A 192 -2.73 -9.03 7.91
C CYS A 192 -2.94 -9.31 6.40
N GLY A 193 -2.03 -8.87 5.54
CA GLY A 193 -2.03 -9.24 4.11
C GLY A 193 -1.55 -10.68 3.83
N GLY A 194 -1.06 -11.39 4.86
CA GLY A 194 -0.71 -12.81 4.76
C GLY A 194 0.78 -13.09 4.52
N ILE A 195 1.64 -12.07 4.58
CA ILE A 195 3.10 -12.24 4.58
C ILE A 195 3.59 -12.38 6.03
N SER A 196 4.50 -13.31 6.27
CA SER A 196 5.00 -13.58 7.61
C SER A 196 5.87 -12.42 8.14
N GLU A 197 5.87 -12.25 9.47
CA GLU A 197 6.74 -11.27 10.14
C GLU A 197 8.21 -11.46 9.77
N ALA A 198 8.68 -12.70 9.68
CA ALA A 198 10.05 -13.00 9.31
C ALA A 198 10.40 -12.48 7.90
N GLU A 199 9.55 -12.74 6.91
CA GLU A 199 9.75 -12.25 5.54
C GLU A 199 9.73 -10.71 5.46
N LEU A 200 8.86 -10.05 6.22
CA LEU A 200 8.77 -8.59 6.26
C LEU A 200 10.00 -7.97 6.94
N ARG A 201 10.48 -8.56 8.04
CA ARG A 201 11.73 -8.13 8.71
C ARG A 201 12.95 -8.37 7.84
N ASP A 202 13.06 -9.51 7.19
CA ASP A 202 14.15 -9.83 6.26
C ASP A 202 14.17 -8.88 5.05
N ALA A 203 13.00 -8.37 4.63
CA ALA A 203 12.90 -7.33 3.60
C ALA A 203 13.36 -5.95 4.08
N GLY A 204 13.49 -5.72 5.40
CA GLY A 204 13.97 -4.47 5.98
C GLY A 204 12.88 -3.60 6.62
N ALA A 205 11.72 -4.16 6.98
CA ALA A 205 10.69 -3.43 7.73
C ALA A 205 11.24 -2.89 9.06
N ALA A 206 11.03 -1.61 9.33
CA ALA A 206 11.49 -0.95 10.57
C ALA A 206 10.73 -1.47 11.80
N GLU A 207 9.45 -1.73 11.63
CA GLU A 207 8.57 -2.32 12.64
C GLU A 207 7.56 -3.23 11.95
N VAL A 208 7.04 -4.23 12.68
CA VAL A 208 6.02 -5.15 12.18
C VAL A 208 4.91 -5.26 13.22
N TYR A 209 3.66 -5.13 12.78
CA TYR A 209 2.44 -5.29 13.58
C TYR A 209 1.50 -6.28 12.92
N ASP A 210 0.56 -6.85 13.67
CA ASP A 210 -0.36 -7.84 13.13
C ASP A 210 -1.36 -7.25 12.12
N ASN A 211 -1.87 -6.04 12.42
CA ASN A 211 -2.94 -5.39 11.67
C ASN A 211 -3.06 -3.90 12.07
N PRO A 212 -3.95 -3.11 11.43
CA PRO A 212 -4.15 -1.69 11.77
C PRO A 212 -4.51 -1.42 13.23
N ARG A 213 -5.31 -2.30 13.86
CA ARG A 213 -5.67 -2.18 15.26
C ARG A 213 -4.45 -2.30 16.17
N HIS A 214 -3.61 -3.31 15.95
CA HIS A 214 -2.38 -3.52 16.73
C HIS A 214 -1.42 -2.33 16.55
N LEU A 215 -1.29 -1.77 15.35
CA LEU A 215 -0.52 -0.55 15.12
C LEU A 215 -1.12 0.65 15.88
N LEU A 216 -2.44 0.83 15.85
CA LEU A 216 -3.12 1.91 16.57
C LEU A 216 -2.88 1.82 18.09
N GLU A 217 -2.98 0.63 18.67
CA GLU A 217 -2.73 0.39 20.10
C GLU A 217 -1.29 0.76 20.54
N HIS A 218 -0.35 0.79 19.58
CA HIS A 218 1.06 1.12 19.81
C HIS A 218 1.51 2.40 19.10
N LEU A 219 0.57 3.21 18.58
CA LEU A 219 0.86 4.34 17.70
C LEU A 219 1.89 5.31 18.28
N GLU A 220 1.75 5.70 19.54
CA GLU A 220 2.65 6.67 20.20
C GLU A 220 4.10 6.16 20.29
N SER A 221 4.30 4.87 20.49
CA SER A 221 5.64 4.25 20.60
C SER A 221 6.24 3.84 19.25
N SER A 222 5.41 3.80 18.19
CA SER A 222 5.82 3.43 16.84
C SER A 222 6.69 4.47 16.16
N VAL A 223 7.23 4.12 14.99
CA VAL A 223 7.92 5.08 14.10
C VAL A 223 7.01 6.27 13.77
N ILE A 224 5.69 6.06 13.58
CA ILE A 224 4.73 7.14 13.32
C ILE A 224 4.66 8.10 14.51
N GLY A 225 4.54 7.59 15.74
CA GLY A 225 4.49 8.42 16.94
C GLY A 225 5.77 9.23 17.14
N ARG A 226 6.95 8.60 16.93
CA ARG A 226 8.24 9.30 16.98
C ARG A 226 8.37 10.37 15.88
N LEU A 227 7.86 10.10 14.67
CA LEU A 227 7.80 11.07 13.60
C LEU A 227 6.94 12.26 13.99
N ALA A 228 5.71 12.03 14.50
CA ALA A 228 4.81 13.08 14.94
C ALA A 228 5.43 13.96 16.05
N ALA A 229 6.12 13.35 17.01
CA ALA A 229 6.84 14.04 18.08
C ALA A 229 8.11 14.78 17.62
N GLY A 230 8.61 14.51 16.41
CA GLY A 230 9.87 15.12 15.92
C GLY A 230 11.12 14.53 16.52
N THR A 231 11.09 13.26 16.86
CA THR A 231 12.17 12.50 17.49
C THR A 231 12.66 11.33 16.63
N LEU A 232 12.29 11.32 15.35
CA LEU A 232 12.75 10.34 14.38
C LEU A 232 14.11 10.72 13.82
#